data_3a830cbae35bb8094fe4ed7d2b89781e
#
_entry.id   3a830cbae35bb8094fe4ed7d2b89781e
#
_cell.length_a   1.000
_cell.length_b   1.000
_cell.length_c   1.000
_cell.angle_alpha   90.00
_cell.angle_beta   90.00
_cell.angle_gamma   90.00
#
_symmetry.space_group_name_H-M   'P 1'
#
loop_
_entity.id
_entity.type
_entity.pdbx_description
1 polymer ?
#
loop_
_entity_poly.entity_id
_entity_poly.type
_entity_poly.pdbx_seq_one_letter_code
_entity_poly.pdbx_strand_id
1 'polypeptide(L)'
;MFCISYVVVAVKARVASLNPAIEEAGRDLYASPGQVFWRITLPMLSPGIIGAALLSFALSFDDFIITNFNSGTATTFPKFIYVSALKGVPAQANVLASIVFFGALALVIIVQMVNINKKKRLARTA
;
A
#
# COMPACT_ATOMS: atom_id res chain seq x y z
N MET A 1 3.96 13.85 -4.43
CA MET A 1 4.01 14.53 -3.12
C MET A 1 2.77 14.31 -2.26
N PHE A 2 1.59 14.32 -2.83
CA PHE A 2 0.33 14.13 -2.11
C PHE A 2 0.23 12.80 -1.34
N CYS A 3 0.69 11.71 -1.95
CA CYS A 3 0.67 10.38 -1.33
C CYS A 3 1.48 10.27 -0.03
N ILE A 4 2.54 11.08 0.13
CA ILE A 4 3.38 11.06 1.34
C ILE A 4 2.56 11.44 2.57
N SER A 5 1.72 12.48 2.47
CA SER A 5 0.87 12.92 3.59
C SER A 5 -0.09 11.82 4.04
N TYR A 6 -0.69 11.09 3.09
CA TYR A 6 -1.57 9.95 3.40
C TYR A 6 -0.82 8.81 4.08
N VAL A 7 0.36 8.46 3.56
CA VAL A 7 1.20 7.41 4.18
C VAL A 7 1.56 7.78 5.61
N VAL A 8 2.00 9.02 5.83
CA VAL A 8 2.37 9.51 7.16
C VAL A 8 1.19 9.43 8.13
N VAL A 9 0.00 9.88 7.72
CA VAL A 9 -1.20 9.82 8.57
C VAL A 9 -1.60 8.38 8.87
N ALA A 10 -1.63 7.51 7.87
CA ALA A 10 -2.02 6.11 8.03
C ALA A 10 -1.04 5.34 8.93
N VAL A 11 0.27 5.54 8.73
CA VAL A 11 1.31 4.90 9.56
C VAL A 11 1.29 5.46 10.97
N LYS A 12 1.15 6.79 11.14
CA LYS A 12 1.03 7.43 12.46
C LYS A 12 -0.15 6.90 13.26
N ALA A 13 -1.32 6.74 12.63
CA ALA A 13 -2.50 6.16 13.27
C ALA A 13 -2.23 4.72 13.71
N ARG A 14 -1.48 3.94 12.92
CA ARG A 14 -1.10 2.58 13.28
C ARG A 14 -0.10 2.55 14.43
N VAL A 15 0.90 3.43 14.44
CA VAL A 15 1.85 3.58 15.56
C VAL A 15 1.11 3.92 16.85
N ALA A 16 0.17 4.88 16.80
CA ALA A 16 -0.63 5.26 17.97
C ALA A 16 -1.51 4.14 18.54
N SER A 17 -1.83 3.12 17.73
CA SER A 17 -2.59 1.94 18.15
C SER A 17 -1.74 0.85 18.79
N LEU A 18 -0.42 0.95 18.76
CA LEU A 18 0.48 -0.01 19.41
C LEU A 18 0.52 0.22 20.91
N ASN A 19 0.54 -0.87 21.67
CA ASN A 19 0.72 -0.82 23.12
C ASN A 19 2.21 -0.61 23.43
N PRO A 20 2.61 0.51 24.08
CA PRO A 20 4.00 0.79 24.41
C PRO A 20 4.63 -0.25 25.36
N ALA A 21 3.81 -0.91 26.17
CA ALA A 21 4.27 -1.97 27.07
C ALA A 21 4.99 -3.13 26.36
N ILE A 22 4.70 -3.35 25.07
CA ILE A 22 5.38 -4.40 24.27
C ILE A 22 6.83 -4.01 23.99
N GLU A 23 7.08 -2.73 23.73
CA GLU A 23 8.45 -2.22 23.53
C GLU A 23 9.23 -2.20 24.85
N GLU A 24 8.58 -1.83 25.96
CA GLU A 24 9.16 -1.88 27.31
C GLU A 24 9.55 -3.31 27.68
N ALA A 25 8.65 -4.27 27.49
CA ALA A 25 8.94 -5.69 27.74
C ALA A 25 10.13 -6.20 26.90
N GLY A 26 10.26 -5.74 25.65
CA GLY A 26 11.41 -6.07 24.80
C GLY A 26 12.73 -5.51 25.35
N ARG A 27 12.71 -4.33 25.96
CA ARG A 27 13.87 -3.71 26.61
C ARG A 27 14.24 -4.40 27.93
N ASP A 28 13.26 -4.84 28.69
CA ASP A 28 13.47 -5.61 29.93
C ASP A 28 14.19 -6.94 29.69
N LEU A 29 14.06 -7.49 28.48
CA LEU A 29 14.81 -8.66 28.02
C LEU A 29 16.21 -8.32 27.47
N TYR A 30 16.76 -7.16 27.82
CA TYR A 30 18.09 -6.69 27.39
C TYR A 30 18.24 -6.53 25.86
N ALA A 31 17.13 -6.41 25.11
CA ALA A 31 17.21 -6.14 23.68
C ALA A 31 17.64 -4.70 23.40
N SER A 32 18.55 -4.50 22.46
CA SER A 32 18.95 -3.17 22.03
C SER A 32 17.76 -2.45 21.34
N PRO A 33 17.68 -1.10 21.38
CA PRO A 33 16.60 -0.36 20.74
C PRO A 33 16.39 -0.71 19.26
N GLY A 34 17.48 -0.98 18.54
CA GLY A 34 17.43 -1.44 17.15
C GLY A 34 16.81 -2.83 17.00
N GLN A 35 17.10 -3.74 17.92
CA GLN A 35 16.52 -5.08 17.90
C GLN A 35 15.01 -5.04 18.20
N VAL A 36 14.58 -4.21 19.17
CA VAL A 36 13.17 -3.97 19.47
C VAL A 36 12.45 -3.43 18.23
N PHE A 37 13.01 -2.43 17.56
CA PHE A 37 12.42 -1.85 16.37
C PHE A 37 12.25 -2.89 15.24
N TRP A 38 13.33 -3.59 14.86
CA TRP A 38 13.29 -4.50 13.72
C TRP A 38 12.54 -5.80 13.98
N ARG A 39 12.55 -6.32 15.22
CA ARG A 39 11.95 -7.63 15.55
C ARG A 39 10.55 -7.54 16.14
N ILE A 40 10.20 -6.41 16.75
CA ILE A 40 8.91 -6.24 17.43
C ILE A 40 8.07 -5.16 16.74
N THR A 41 8.56 -3.92 16.71
CA THR A 41 7.77 -2.77 16.24
C THR A 41 7.47 -2.86 14.74
N LEU A 42 8.48 -3.10 13.90
CA LEU A 42 8.31 -3.15 12.45
C LEU A 42 7.35 -4.26 11.97
N PRO A 43 7.42 -5.52 12.46
CA PRO A 43 6.46 -6.55 12.09
C PRO A 43 5.02 -6.22 12.51
N MET A 44 4.84 -5.54 13.64
CA MET A 44 3.53 -5.09 14.10
C MET A 44 2.97 -3.92 13.28
N LEU A 45 3.84 -3.07 12.74
CA LEU A 45 3.50 -1.98 11.82
C LEU A 45 3.26 -2.46 10.38
N SER A 46 3.83 -3.58 10.00
CA SER A 46 3.80 -4.12 8.63
C SER A 46 2.40 -4.11 7.98
N PRO A 47 1.32 -4.58 8.63
CA PRO A 47 -0.01 -4.52 8.01
C PRO A 47 -0.50 -3.09 7.75
N GLY A 48 -0.12 -2.14 8.62
CA GLY A 48 -0.42 -0.72 8.41
C GLY A 48 0.38 -0.11 7.26
N ILE A 49 1.65 -0.44 7.16
CA ILE A 49 2.53 0.02 6.07
C ILE A 49 2.04 -0.52 4.72
N ILE A 50 1.68 -1.80 4.65
CA ILE A 50 1.12 -2.41 3.43
C ILE A 50 -0.19 -1.74 3.04
N GLY A 51 -1.09 -1.49 3.99
CA GLY A 51 -2.34 -0.78 3.74
C GLY A 51 -2.12 0.64 3.22
N ALA A 52 -1.19 1.39 3.83
CA ALA A 52 -0.82 2.72 3.39
C ALA A 52 -0.19 2.72 1.98
N ALA A 53 0.66 1.74 1.68
CA ALA A 53 1.27 1.60 0.36
C ALA A 53 0.24 1.30 -0.73
N LEU A 54 -0.71 0.39 -0.46
CA LEU A 54 -1.79 0.07 -1.40
C LEU A 54 -2.70 1.28 -1.64
N LEU A 55 -3.04 2.03 -0.59
CA LEU A 55 -3.84 3.24 -0.71
C LEU A 55 -3.10 4.31 -1.53
N SER A 56 -1.81 4.52 -1.27
CA SER A 56 -0.99 5.47 -2.03
C SER A 56 -0.86 5.07 -3.50
N PHE A 57 -0.74 3.77 -3.77
CA PHE A 57 -0.73 3.26 -5.13
C PHE A 57 -2.05 3.55 -5.84
N ALA A 58 -3.20 3.28 -5.20
CA ALA A 58 -4.51 3.57 -5.75
C ALA A 58 -4.71 5.06 -6.02
N LEU A 59 -4.36 5.93 -5.07
CA LEU A 59 -4.44 7.39 -5.23
C LEU A 59 -3.53 7.90 -6.35
N SER A 60 -2.33 7.34 -6.49
CA SER A 60 -1.40 7.71 -7.56
C SER A 60 -1.93 7.32 -8.94
N PHE A 61 -2.72 6.26 -9.03
CA PHE A 61 -3.36 5.83 -10.28
C PHE A 61 -4.56 6.70 -10.68
N ASP A 62 -5.27 7.27 -9.70
CA ASP A 62 -6.45 8.11 -9.92
C ASP A 62 -6.06 9.59 -10.15
N ASP A 63 -4.83 9.97 -9.82
CA ASP A 63 -4.35 11.34 -9.87
C ASP A 63 -4.00 11.81 -11.29
N PHE A 64 -5.04 12.11 -12.06
CA PHE A 64 -4.88 12.72 -13.39
C PHE A 64 -4.51 14.20 -13.31
N ILE A 65 -5.15 14.98 -12.43
CA ILE A 65 -5.03 16.45 -12.43
C ILE A 65 -3.61 16.88 -12.11
N ILE A 66 -3.06 16.43 -10.98
CA ILE A 66 -1.71 16.79 -10.56
C ILE A 66 -0.67 16.26 -11.56
N THR A 67 -0.87 15.03 -12.03
CA THR A 67 0.01 14.42 -13.03
C THR A 67 -0.01 15.19 -14.36
N ASN A 68 -1.18 15.63 -14.83
CA ASN A 68 -1.28 16.38 -16.08
C ASN A 68 -0.53 17.71 -16.03
N PHE A 69 -0.58 18.42 -14.90
CA PHE A 69 0.13 19.69 -14.75
C PHE A 69 1.64 19.52 -14.53
N ASN A 70 2.09 18.42 -13.94
CA ASN A 70 3.49 18.23 -13.58
C ASN A 70 4.27 17.30 -14.53
N SER A 71 3.60 16.51 -15.36
CA SER A 71 4.27 15.52 -16.23
C SER A 71 4.89 16.12 -17.52
N GLY A 72 4.65 17.38 -17.81
CA GLY A 72 5.14 18.02 -19.05
C GLY A 72 4.72 17.23 -20.29
N THR A 73 5.69 16.82 -21.10
CA THR A 73 5.48 16.04 -22.34
C THR A 73 5.32 14.54 -22.09
N ALA A 74 5.61 14.04 -20.89
CA ALA A 74 5.49 12.62 -20.58
C ALA A 74 4.01 12.19 -20.52
N THR A 75 3.71 11.05 -21.16
CA THR A 75 2.39 10.46 -21.16
C THR A 75 2.32 9.41 -20.05
N THR A 76 1.60 9.73 -18.99
CA THR A 76 1.31 8.79 -17.90
C THR A 76 0.00 8.05 -18.19
N PHE A 77 -0.25 6.94 -17.47
CA PHE A 77 -1.47 6.15 -17.63
C PHE A 77 -2.76 6.97 -17.44
N PRO A 78 -2.93 7.77 -16.38
CA PRO A 78 -4.11 8.61 -16.22
C PRO A 78 -4.30 9.62 -17.36
N LYS A 79 -3.21 10.23 -17.83
CA LYS A 79 -3.23 11.18 -18.97
C LYS A 79 -3.62 10.50 -20.28
N PHE A 80 -3.10 9.28 -20.52
CA PHE A 80 -3.47 8.50 -21.69
C PHE A 80 -4.96 8.17 -21.72
N ILE A 81 -5.52 7.69 -20.61
CA ILE A 81 -6.96 7.36 -20.51
C ILE A 81 -7.82 8.60 -20.73
N TYR A 82 -7.49 9.74 -20.11
CA TYR A 82 -8.25 10.97 -20.28
C TYR A 82 -8.24 11.47 -21.73
N VAL A 83 -7.07 11.55 -22.35
CA VAL A 83 -6.95 11.99 -23.76
C VAL A 83 -7.67 11.03 -24.71
N SER A 84 -7.62 9.73 -24.42
CA SER A 84 -8.34 8.72 -25.18
C SER A 84 -9.85 8.87 -25.06
N ALA A 85 -10.36 9.21 -23.87
CA ALA A 85 -11.78 9.46 -23.64
C ALA A 85 -12.30 10.67 -24.42
N LEU A 86 -11.48 11.72 -24.58
CA LEU A 86 -11.85 12.92 -25.33
C LEU A 86 -11.87 12.70 -26.87
N LYS A 87 -11.03 11.80 -27.36
CA LYS A 87 -10.88 11.54 -28.81
C LYS A 87 -11.70 10.35 -29.32
N GLY A 88 -12.49 9.73 -28.48
CA GLY A 88 -13.13 8.43 -28.72
C GLY A 88 -12.23 7.30 -28.21
N VAL A 89 -12.78 6.47 -27.31
CA VAL A 89 -12.01 5.46 -26.56
C VAL A 89 -11.48 4.39 -27.54
N PRO A 90 -10.19 4.33 -27.85
CA PRO A 90 -9.65 3.29 -28.70
C PRO A 90 -9.69 1.94 -27.98
N ALA A 91 -9.83 0.84 -28.71
CA ALA A 91 -9.86 -0.51 -28.17
C ALA A 91 -8.64 -0.81 -27.27
N GLN A 92 -7.49 -0.22 -27.58
CA GLN A 92 -6.25 -0.34 -26.81
C GLN A 92 -6.38 0.22 -25.39
N ALA A 93 -7.11 1.30 -25.18
CA ALA A 93 -7.34 1.89 -23.85
C ALA A 93 -8.16 0.94 -22.97
N ASN A 94 -9.18 0.29 -23.54
CA ASN A 94 -10.01 -0.69 -22.82
C ASN A 94 -9.19 -1.93 -22.42
N VAL A 95 -8.32 -2.42 -23.32
CA VAL A 95 -7.43 -3.56 -23.04
C VAL A 95 -6.46 -3.21 -21.91
N LEU A 96 -5.85 -2.02 -21.97
CA LEU A 96 -4.89 -1.57 -20.94
C LEU A 96 -5.58 -1.41 -19.58
N ALA A 97 -6.76 -0.79 -19.55
CA ALA A 97 -7.55 -0.64 -18.32
C ALA A 97 -7.94 -2.00 -17.73
N SER A 98 -8.34 -2.95 -18.57
CA SER A 98 -8.67 -4.31 -18.14
C SER A 98 -7.46 -5.04 -17.55
N ILE A 99 -6.29 -4.95 -18.17
CA ILE A 99 -5.06 -5.57 -17.65
C ILE A 99 -4.71 -5.01 -16.27
N VAL A 100 -4.76 -3.68 -16.10
CA VAL A 100 -4.47 -3.03 -14.83
C VAL A 100 -5.49 -3.44 -13.76
N PHE A 101 -6.78 -3.46 -14.11
CA PHE A 101 -7.85 -3.84 -13.20
C PHE A 101 -7.71 -5.29 -12.73
N PHE A 102 -7.57 -6.23 -13.65
CA PHE A 102 -7.41 -7.65 -13.30
C PHE A 102 -6.09 -7.92 -12.59
N GLY A 103 -5.01 -7.19 -12.94
CA GLY A 103 -3.74 -7.27 -12.24
C GLY A 103 -3.85 -6.82 -10.78
N ALA A 104 -4.50 -5.68 -10.53
CA ALA A 104 -4.76 -5.20 -9.17
C ALA A 104 -5.66 -6.16 -8.38
N LEU A 105 -6.71 -6.68 -9.00
CA LEU A 105 -7.61 -7.65 -8.38
C LEU A 105 -6.87 -8.93 -7.99
N ALA A 106 -6.05 -9.48 -8.89
CA ALA A 106 -5.24 -10.66 -8.64
C ALA A 106 -4.26 -10.44 -7.48
N LEU A 107 -3.61 -9.28 -7.43
CA LEU A 107 -2.69 -8.91 -6.35
C LEU A 107 -3.40 -8.90 -4.99
N VAL A 108 -4.59 -8.29 -4.91
CA VAL A 108 -5.39 -8.24 -3.67
C VAL A 108 -5.77 -9.67 -3.24
N ILE A 109 -6.24 -10.50 -4.17
CA ILE A 109 -6.61 -11.89 -3.87
C ILE A 109 -5.41 -12.69 -3.35
N ILE A 110 -4.24 -12.57 -3.98
CA ILE A 110 -3.01 -13.26 -3.56
C ILE A 110 -2.61 -12.84 -2.15
N VAL A 111 -2.60 -11.53 -1.86
CA VAL A 111 -2.27 -11.02 -0.53
C VAL A 111 -3.26 -11.53 0.53
N GLN A 112 -4.55 -11.54 0.22
CA GLN A 112 -5.58 -12.08 1.11
C GLN A 112 -5.40 -13.57 1.37
N MET A 113 -5.16 -14.37 0.34
CA MET A 113 -4.93 -15.81 0.48
C MET A 113 -3.70 -16.13 1.34
N VAL A 114 -2.59 -15.39 1.13
CA VAL A 114 -1.37 -15.54 1.94
C VAL A 114 -1.64 -15.21 3.41
N ASN A 115 -2.39 -14.14 3.68
CA ASN A 115 -2.73 -13.75 5.04
C ASN A 115 -3.65 -14.76 5.74
N ILE A 116 -4.64 -15.31 5.03
CA ILE A 116 -5.54 -16.34 5.57
C ILE A 116 -4.75 -17.61 5.88
N ASN A 117 -3.85 -18.03 4.99
CA ASN A 117 -3.04 -19.22 5.19
C ASN A 117 -2.07 -19.07 6.38
N LYS A 118 -1.50 -17.89 6.58
CA LYS A 118 -0.67 -17.58 7.77
C LYS A 118 -1.49 -17.69 9.05
N LYS A 119 -2.71 -17.14 9.08
CA LYS A 119 -3.60 -17.23 10.25
C LYS A 119 -3.98 -18.67 10.56
N LYS A 120 -4.30 -19.48 9.54
CA LYS A 120 -4.64 -20.91 9.72
C LYS A 120 -3.46 -21.74 10.24
N ARG A 121 -2.21 -21.42 9.84
CA ARG A 121 -1.02 -22.10 10.36
C ARG A 121 -0.79 -21.79 11.84
N LEU A 122 -0.94 -20.53 12.25
CA LEU A 122 -0.80 -20.12 13.64
C LEU A 122 -1.87 -20.74 14.55
N ALA A 123 -3.10 -20.90 14.06
CA ALA A 123 -4.18 -21.55 14.81
C ALA A 123 -4.03 -23.08 14.94
N ARG A 124 -3.16 -23.72 14.16
CA ARG A 124 -2.89 -25.16 14.26
C ARG A 124 -1.72 -25.51 15.20
N THR A 125 -0.90 -24.51 15.55
CA THR A 125 0.27 -24.68 16.43
C THR A 125 0.00 -24.17 17.86
N ALA A 126 -1.18 -23.64 18.14
CA ALA A 126 -1.69 -23.32 19.48
C ALA A 126 -2.71 -24.36 19.93
#